data_ddd25bebb64fe0869428a3d415820450
#
_entry.id   ddd25bebb64fe0869428a3d415820450
#
_cell.length_a   1.000
_cell.length_b   1.000
_cell.length_c   1.000
_cell.angle_alpha   90.00
_cell.angle_beta   90.00
_cell.angle_gamma   90.00
#
_symmetry.space_group_name_H-M   'P 1'
#
loop_
_entity.id
_entity.type
_entity.pdbx_description
1 polymer ?
#
loop_
_entity_poly.entity_id
_entity_poly.type
_entity_poly.pdbx_seq_one_letter_code
_entity_poly.pdbx_strand_id
1 'polypeptide(L)'
;MAYTSTPARSRAIAVETLVAVFNGRSLDDALPHDADPFARALVYGVLRHRTRLEALLTPLMAKPAQPGTPLQALLLSGIYQLLDMDTADHAALNETVNACALLDLSGVRGLVNAILRRVQREHPALVAALPDDPVVQHSHPHWMVRDITRDWGAQANAVLAAGNQQGPMTLRVNARKLSRDAALEQLAAAGHPGRAVVGLPDAIVLDQPADVRVLPGFNEGRLSVQDASAQLAVELLDLAPGMRVLDACSAPGGKTAHMLERADVTVVAIDLDPARLGKVQHGLRRLGLNAELLLSDAADVRRWWDGTPFDRILIDAPCSGTGVIRRHPETRWRAGVCHLLGAARRGR
;
A
#
# COMPACT_ATOMS: atom_id res chain seq x y z
N MET A 1 15.15 19.91 -13.05
CA MET A 1 16.22 20.02 -12.03
C MET A 1 15.82 19.09 -10.89
N ALA A 2 16.55 17.99 -10.69
CA ALA A 2 16.34 17.15 -9.53
C ALA A 2 16.79 17.95 -8.29
N TYR A 3 15.85 18.33 -7.44
CA TYR A 3 16.15 18.86 -6.12
C TYR A 3 16.90 17.78 -5.35
N THR A 4 18.17 17.95 -5.13
CA THR A 4 18.92 17.13 -4.17
C THR A 4 18.29 17.38 -2.80
N SER A 5 17.44 16.47 -2.36
CA SER A 5 16.81 16.53 -1.03
C SER A 5 17.92 16.45 0.02
N THR A 6 18.02 17.44 0.89
CA THR A 6 18.93 17.33 2.04
C THR A 6 18.38 16.26 3.00
N PRO A 7 19.24 15.57 3.78
CA PRO A 7 18.77 14.56 4.72
C PRO A 7 17.70 15.06 5.71
N ALA A 8 17.76 16.31 6.14
CA ALA A 8 16.73 16.94 6.97
C ALA A 8 15.43 17.16 6.19
N ARG A 9 15.50 17.49 4.89
CA ARG A 9 14.31 17.70 4.05
C ARG A 9 13.54 16.41 3.81
N SER A 10 14.23 15.29 3.59
CA SER A 10 13.58 13.97 3.47
C SER A 10 12.75 13.64 4.72
N ARG A 11 13.28 13.98 5.91
CA ARG A 11 12.57 13.78 7.19
C ARG A 11 11.39 14.72 7.33
N ALA A 12 11.53 15.97 6.92
CA ALA A 12 10.42 16.92 6.93
C ALA A 12 9.29 16.45 6.02
N ILE A 13 9.57 16.00 4.79
CA ILE A 13 8.57 15.42 3.87
C ILE A 13 7.87 14.23 4.51
N ALA A 14 8.62 13.34 5.17
CA ALA A 14 8.03 12.19 5.86
C ALA A 14 7.09 12.62 6.98
N VAL A 15 7.47 13.60 7.79
CA VAL A 15 6.64 14.13 8.89
C VAL A 15 5.38 14.82 8.35
N GLU A 16 5.49 15.68 7.34
CA GLU A 16 4.34 16.34 6.69
C GLU A 16 3.34 15.30 6.15
N THR A 17 3.86 14.24 5.51
CA THR A 17 3.06 13.11 5.02
C THR A 17 2.37 12.38 6.16
N LEU A 18 3.10 12.02 7.23
CA LEU A 18 2.55 11.33 8.39
C LEU A 18 1.46 12.16 9.07
N VAL A 19 1.67 13.45 9.25
CA VAL A 19 0.67 14.37 9.80
C VAL A 19 -0.60 14.36 8.95
N ALA A 20 -0.47 14.46 7.63
CA ALA A 20 -1.61 14.42 6.72
C ALA A 20 -2.38 13.09 6.83
N VAL A 21 -1.65 11.96 6.89
CA VAL A 21 -2.25 10.63 7.03
C VAL A 21 -2.91 10.44 8.40
N PHE A 22 -2.28 10.86 9.49
CA PHE A 22 -2.85 10.79 10.84
C PHE A 22 -4.13 11.63 10.96
N ASN A 23 -4.24 12.70 10.18
CA ASN A 23 -5.43 13.54 10.08
C ASN A 23 -6.42 13.11 8.98
N GLY A 24 -6.28 11.88 8.43
CA GLY A 24 -7.30 11.23 7.62
C GLY A 24 -7.09 11.29 6.10
N ARG A 25 -6.03 11.93 5.57
CA ARG A 25 -5.70 11.83 4.13
C ARG A 25 -5.24 10.41 3.79
N SER A 26 -5.48 9.98 2.54
CA SER A 26 -4.88 8.73 2.06
C SER A 26 -3.36 8.89 1.91
N LEU A 27 -2.62 7.79 2.01
CA LEU A 27 -1.17 7.81 1.80
C LEU A 27 -0.82 8.21 0.36
N ASP A 28 -1.59 7.72 -0.62
CA ASP A 28 -1.39 8.04 -2.03
C ASP A 28 -1.57 9.53 -2.34
N ASP A 29 -2.48 10.22 -1.62
CA ASP A 29 -2.71 11.66 -1.79
C ASP A 29 -1.74 12.53 -0.96
N ALA A 30 -1.18 11.96 0.13
CA ALA A 30 -0.34 12.69 1.07
C ALA A 30 1.14 12.61 0.72
N LEU A 31 1.62 11.48 0.18
CA LEU A 31 3.02 11.25 -0.13
C LEU A 31 3.37 11.82 -1.52
N PRO A 32 4.27 12.80 -1.63
CA PRO A 32 4.68 13.36 -2.91
C PRO A 32 5.21 12.27 -3.86
N HIS A 33 4.84 12.36 -5.14
CA HIS A 33 5.27 11.39 -6.15
C HIS A 33 6.78 11.36 -6.35
N ASP A 34 7.45 12.48 -6.12
CA ASP A 34 8.90 12.69 -6.21
C ASP A 34 9.63 12.52 -4.86
N ALA A 35 8.91 12.11 -3.79
CA ALA A 35 9.52 11.81 -2.51
C ALA A 35 10.63 10.78 -2.68
N ASP A 36 11.79 11.05 -2.07
CA ASP A 36 12.94 10.17 -2.16
C ASP A 36 12.71 8.81 -1.45
N PRO A 37 13.51 7.78 -1.77
CA PRO A 37 13.33 6.45 -1.18
C PRO A 37 13.43 6.41 0.34
N PHE A 38 14.25 7.28 0.95
CA PHE A 38 14.39 7.36 2.39
C PHE A 38 13.12 7.90 3.06
N ALA A 39 12.57 9.01 2.54
CA ALA A 39 11.30 9.56 3.04
C ALA A 39 10.17 8.53 2.93
N ARG A 40 10.08 7.82 1.81
CA ARG A 40 9.11 6.73 1.62
C ARG A 40 9.28 5.62 2.65
N ALA A 41 10.50 5.10 2.82
CA ALA A 41 10.80 4.05 3.78
C ALA A 41 10.40 4.47 5.21
N LEU A 42 10.71 5.71 5.58
CA LEU A 42 10.40 6.28 6.88
C LEU A 42 8.87 6.38 7.12
N VAL A 43 8.13 6.89 6.15
CA VAL A 43 6.66 6.98 6.23
C VAL A 43 6.03 5.59 6.40
N TYR A 44 6.38 4.65 5.53
CA TYR A 44 5.83 3.30 5.59
C TYR A 44 6.20 2.58 6.88
N GLY A 45 7.44 2.76 7.35
CA GLY A 45 7.92 2.16 8.59
C GLY A 45 7.18 2.68 9.80
N VAL A 46 7.04 3.99 9.95
CA VAL A 46 6.29 4.60 11.06
C VAL A 46 4.83 4.15 11.04
N LEU A 47 4.17 4.12 9.88
CA LEU A 47 2.78 3.66 9.77
C LEU A 47 2.61 2.18 10.15
N ARG A 48 3.57 1.31 9.80
CA ARG A 48 3.55 -0.11 10.16
C ARG A 48 3.75 -0.35 11.65
N HIS A 49 4.58 0.46 12.30
CA HIS A 49 4.99 0.27 13.69
C HIS A 49 4.42 1.33 14.64
N ARG A 50 3.37 2.04 14.22
CA ARG A 50 2.83 3.21 14.91
C ARG A 50 2.57 2.98 16.39
N THR A 51 1.78 1.97 16.76
CA THR A 51 1.41 1.75 18.17
C THR A 51 2.61 1.36 19.02
N ARG A 52 3.53 0.55 18.49
CA ARG A 52 4.79 0.22 19.16
C ARG A 52 5.64 1.47 19.40
N LEU A 53 5.77 2.33 18.40
CA LEU A 53 6.52 3.59 18.51
C LEU A 53 5.86 4.57 19.48
N GLU A 54 4.53 4.66 19.50
CA GLU A 54 3.77 5.46 20.47
C GLU A 54 3.97 4.93 21.90
N ALA A 55 3.97 3.61 22.10
CA ALA A 55 4.24 3.00 23.40
C ALA A 55 5.68 3.26 23.89
N LEU A 56 6.67 3.26 23.00
CA LEU A 56 8.06 3.64 23.31
C LEU A 56 8.19 5.13 23.66
N LEU A 57 7.45 6.00 22.98
CA LEU A 57 7.49 7.45 23.20
C LEU A 57 6.85 7.86 24.52
N THR A 58 5.76 7.19 24.91
CA THR A 58 4.94 7.58 26.08
C THR A 58 5.75 7.79 27.37
N PRO A 59 6.64 6.87 27.83
CA PRO A 59 7.40 7.03 29.06
C PRO A 59 8.52 8.08 28.96
N LEU A 60 8.81 8.58 27.77
CA LEU A 60 9.86 9.58 27.54
C LEU A 60 9.37 11.02 27.68
N MET A 61 8.06 11.23 27.74
CA MET A 61 7.43 12.54 27.76
C MET A 61 6.65 12.77 29.05
N ALA A 62 6.89 13.91 29.73
CA ALA A 62 6.11 14.31 30.88
C ALA A 62 4.63 14.60 30.54
N LYS A 63 4.38 15.10 29.33
CA LYS A 63 3.04 15.27 28.75
C LYS A 63 3.04 14.59 27.38
N PRO A 64 2.07 13.69 27.11
CA PRO A 64 1.98 13.02 25.81
C PRO A 64 1.97 14.03 24.65
N ALA A 65 2.67 13.70 23.57
CA ALA A 65 2.55 14.47 22.33
C ALA A 65 1.12 14.37 21.81
N GLN A 66 0.58 15.50 21.37
CA GLN A 66 -0.77 15.53 20.83
C GLN A 66 -0.83 14.69 19.54
N PRO A 67 -1.80 13.75 19.41
CA PRO A 67 -1.92 12.93 18.23
C PRO A 67 -2.06 13.73 16.92
N GLY A 68 -1.40 13.29 15.86
CA GLY A 68 -1.48 13.93 14.55
C GLY A 68 -0.74 15.26 14.42
N THR A 69 0.10 15.62 15.39
CA THR A 69 0.92 16.84 15.32
C THR A 69 2.30 16.59 14.69
N PRO A 70 2.94 17.63 14.12
CA PRO A 70 4.30 17.53 13.61
C PRO A 70 5.31 17.03 14.66
N LEU A 71 5.17 17.43 15.92
CA LEU A 71 6.06 16.98 16.99
C LEU A 71 5.93 15.48 17.23
N GLN A 72 4.71 14.94 17.30
CA GLN A 72 4.51 13.50 17.44
C GLN A 72 5.13 12.75 16.26
N ALA A 73 4.76 13.13 15.04
CA ALA A 73 5.25 12.48 13.82
C ALA A 73 6.78 12.52 13.72
N LEU A 74 7.42 13.64 14.10
CA LEU A 74 8.87 13.78 14.10
C LEU A 74 9.54 12.85 15.12
N LEU A 75 8.99 12.77 16.35
CA LEU A 75 9.53 11.89 17.38
C LEU A 75 9.38 10.41 16.99
N LEU A 76 8.20 9.98 16.48
CA LEU A 76 8.02 8.62 15.99
C LEU A 76 8.98 8.29 14.85
N SER A 77 9.21 9.25 13.94
CA SER A 77 10.18 9.10 12.85
C SER A 77 11.62 8.97 13.35
N GLY A 78 12.00 9.72 14.35
CA GLY A 78 13.32 9.63 14.97
C GLY A 78 13.55 8.30 15.69
N ILE A 79 12.55 7.85 16.47
CA ILE A 79 12.58 6.55 17.16
C ILE A 79 12.68 5.41 16.15
N TYR A 80 11.87 5.43 15.08
CA TYR A 80 11.91 4.39 14.04
C TYR A 80 13.27 4.30 13.36
N GLN A 81 13.92 5.44 13.06
CA GLN A 81 15.25 5.45 12.48
C GLN A 81 16.30 4.83 13.41
N LEU A 82 16.23 5.11 14.72
CA LEU A 82 17.20 4.61 15.70
C LEU A 82 17.04 3.11 16.00
N LEU A 83 15.85 2.55 15.81
CA LEU A 83 15.55 1.18 16.23
C LEU A 83 15.38 0.19 15.07
N ASP A 84 14.87 0.65 13.95
CA ASP A 84 14.35 -0.23 12.90
C ASP A 84 14.91 0.09 11.49
N MET A 85 15.74 1.15 11.34
CA MET A 85 16.39 1.47 10.07
C MET A 85 17.91 1.28 10.19
N ASP A 86 18.54 0.88 9.08
CA ASP A 86 20.00 0.82 8.95
C ASP A 86 20.55 2.24 8.67
N THR A 87 20.35 3.12 9.66
CA THR A 87 20.81 4.51 9.61
C THR A 87 21.77 4.73 10.78
N ALA A 88 22.96 5.28 10.50
CA ALA A 88 23.90 5.59 11.56
C ALA A 88 23.24 6.51 12.61
N ASP A 89 23.33 6.15 13.88
CA ASP A 89 22.65 6.83 14.99
C ASP A 89 22.86 8.34 15.00
N HIS A 90 24.10 8.80 14.75
CA HIS A 90 24.42 10.23 14.71
C HIS A 90 23.67 10.96 13.59
N ALA A 91 23.48 10.30 12.43
CA ALA A 91 22.73 10.86 11.30
C ALA A 91 21.23 10.84 11.59
N ALA A 92 20.71 9.75 12.14
CA ALA A 92 19.30 9.65 12.58
C ALA A 92 18.94 10.77 13.55
N LEU A 93 19.78 10.99 14.56
CA LEU A 93 19.58 12.01 15.58
C LEU A 93 19.73 13.43 15.02
N ASN A 94 20.90 13.75 14.42
CA ASN A 94 21.20 15.11 13.99
C ASN A 94 20.23 15.61 12.91
N GLU A 95 19.94 14.77 11.91
CA GLU A 95 19.07 15.17 10.81
C GLU A 95 17.60 15.25 11.21
N THR A 96 17.17 14.45 12.18
CA THR A 96 15.81 14.59 12.76
C THR A 96 15.70 15.91 13.57
N VAL A 97 16.75 16.26 14.32
CA VAL A 97 16.80 17.55 15.04
C VAL A 97 16.88 18.75 14.09
N ASN A 98 17.61 18.61 12.97
CA ASN A 98 17.68 19.66 11.94
C ASN A 98 16.35 19.87 11.22
N ALA A 99 15.54 18.81 11.05
CA ALA A 99 14.20 18.92 10.47
C ALA A 99 13.25 19.80 11.28
N CYS A 100 13.52 20.05 12.59
CA CYS A 100 12.71 20.96 13.40
C CYS A 100 12.60 22.37 12.79
N ALA A 101 13.68 22.87 12.14
CA ALA A 101 13.67 24.18 11.50
C ALA A 101 12.78 24.24 10.26
N LEU A 102 12.59 23.10 9.58
CA LEU A 102 11.75 22.98 8.38
C LEU A 102 10.28 22.74 8.71
N LEU A 103 9.96 22.41 9.97
CA LEU A 103 8.64 22.01 10.45
C LEU A 103 8.04 23.02 11.45
N ASP A 104 8.63 24.21 11.57
CA ASP A 104 8.26 25.24 12.56
C ASP A 104 8.32 24.73 14.01
N LEU A 105 9.21 23.79 14.30
CA LEU A 105 9.43 23.18 15.62
C LEU A 105 10.70 23.68 16.32
N SER A 106 11.26 24.83 15.90
CA SER A 106 12.50 25.36 16.45
C SER A 106 12.47 25.54 17.99
N GLY A 107 11.32 25.92 18.55
CA GLY A 107 11.11 26.10 20.00
C GLY A 107 11.20 24.82 20.83
N VAL A 108 11.02 23.65 20.20
CA VAL A 108 11.07 22.33 20.87
C VAL A 108 12.25 21.46 20.43
N ARG A 109 13.20 22.03 19.68
CA ARG A 109 14.41 21.36 19.21
C ARG A 109 15.21 20.68 20.33
N GLY A 110 15.33 21.35 21.48
CA GLY A 110 15.99 20.79 22.65
C GLY A 110 15.30 19.56 23.22
N LEU A 111 13.96 19.58 23.26
CA LEU A 111 13.14 18.43 23.66
C LEU A 111 13.33 17.24 22.73
N VAL A 112 13.23 17.46 21.42
CA VAL A 112 13.44 16.41 20.40
C VAL A 112 14.81 15.77 20.57
N ASN A 113 15.88 16.58 20.70
CA ASN A 113 17.23 16.08 20.89
C ASN A 113 17.36 15.27 22.21
N ALA A 114 16.80 15.75 23.31
CA ALA A 114 16.86 15.06 24.60
C ALA A 114 16.14 13.69 24.55
N ILE A 115 14.96 13.62 23.95
CA ILE A 115 14.19 12.37 23.81
C ILE A 115 14.97 11.38 22.94
N LEU A 116 15.45 11.77 21.76
CA LEU A 116 16.13 10.86 20.86
C LEU A 116 17.47 10.38 21.43
N ARG A 117 18.23 11.22 22.16
CA ARG A 117 19.41 10.79 22.90
C ARG A 117 19.09 9.80 24.00
N ARG A 118 17.95 9.96 24.68
CA ARG A 118 17.50 9.00 25.67
C ARG A 118 17.13 7.68 25.04
N VAL A 119 16.41 7.66 23.90
CA VAL A 119 16.14 6.44 23.13
C VAL A 119 17.44 5.74 22.75
N GLN A 120 18.41 6.47 22.19
CA GLN A 120 19.71 5.91 21.78
C GLN A 120 20.43 5.20 22.94
N ARG A 121 20.40 5.76 24.15
CA ARG A 121 21.07 5.16 25.31
C ARG A 121 20.30 4.01 25.94
N GLU A 122 18.98 4.11 25.98
CA GLU A 122 18.10 3.27 26.80
C GLU A 122 17.24 2.30 26.00
N HIS A 123 17.40 2.23 24.65
CA HIS A 123 16.49 1.46 23.79
C HIS A 123 16.33 -0.01 24.20
N PRO A 124 17.36 -0.77 24.67
CA PRO A 124 17.13 -2.15 25.08
C PRO A 124 16.15 -2.25 26.28
N ALA A 125 16.29 -1.36 27.25
CA ALA A 125 15.39 -1.30 28.41
C ALA A 125 13.98 -0.82 28.02
N LEU A 126 13.87 0.16 27.13
CA LEU A 126 12.58 0.65 26.63
C LEU A 126 11.82 -0.43 25.85
N VAL A 127 12.51 -1.18 25.00
CA VAL A 127 11.92 -2.30 24.25
C VAL A 127 11.49 -3.43 25.20
N ALA A 128 12.33 -3.76 26.19
CA ALA A 128 12.01 -4.79 27.20
C ALA A 128 10.83 -4.41 28.11
N ALA A 129 10.59 -3.11 28.28
CA ALA A 129 9.47 -2.58 29.07
C ALA A 129 8.15 -2.43 28.30
N LEU A 130 8.14 -2.76 26.99
CA LEU A 130 6.89 -2.71 26.22
C LEU A 130 5.87 -3.70 26.80
N PRO A 131 4.56 -3.32 26.80
CA PRO A 131 3.51 -4.23 27.21
C PRO A 131 3.49 -5.53 26.41
N ASP A 132 3.22 -6.65 27.07
CA ASP A 132 2.92 -7.92 26.41
C ASP A 132 1.47 -7.90 25.88
N ASP A 133 1.24 -7.01 24.93
CA ASP A 133 -0.04 -6.77 24.26
C ASP A 133 0.15 -6.91 22.75
N PRO A 134 -0.55 -7.83 22.09
CA PRO A 134 -0.48 -8.01 20.64
C PRO A 134 -0.76 -6.71 19.85
N VAL A 135 -1.55 -5.78 20.38
CA VAL A 135 -1.80 -4.46 19.77
C VAL A 135 -0.50 -3.66 19.67
N VAL A 136 0.30 -3.68 20.73
CA VAL A 136 1.60 -2.99 20.77
C VAL A 136 2.65 -3.75 19.97
N GLN A 137 2.76 -5.06 20.21
CA GLN A 137 3.77 -5.92 19.57
C GLN A 137 3.66 -5.93 18.06
N HIS A 138 2.43 -6.02 17.53
CA HIS A 138 2.17 -6.08 16.10
C HIS A 138 1.71 -4.75 15.48
N SER A 139 1.53 -3.70 16.28
CA SER A 139 1.05 -2.39 15.81
C SER A 139 -0.22 -2.48 14.95
N HIS A 140 -1.21 -3.21 15.44
CA HIS A 140 -2.53 -3.30 14.84
C HIS A 140 -3.59 -2.76 15.81
N PRO A 141 -4.69 -2.16 15.32
CA PRO A 141 -5.77 -1.68 16.19
C PRO A 141 -6.47 -2.86 16.89
N HIS A 142 -7.01 -2.62 18.09
CA HIS A 142 -7.66 -3.64 18.92
C HIS A 142 -8.71 -4.48 18.18
N TRP A 143 -9.55 -3.84 17.35
CA TRP A 143 -10.56 -4.55 16.58
C TRP A 143 -9.97 -5.57 15.61
N MET A 144 -8.85 -5.23 14.94
CA MET A 144 -8.20 -6.11 13.98
C MET A 144 -7.47 -7.27 14.69
N VAL A 145 -6.80 -6.99 15.80
CA VAL A 145 -6.18 -8.04 16.63
C VAL A 145 -7.25 -9.03 17.12
N ARG A 146 -8.36 -8.53 17.67
CA ARG A 146 -9.48 -9.36 18.14
C ARG A 146 -10.03 -10.25 17.00
N ASP A 147 -10.31 -9.66 15.85
CA ASP A 147 -10.95 -10.38 14.74
C ASP A 147 -9.99 -11.40 14.13
N ILE A 148 -8.70 -11.06 13.94
CA ILE A 148 -7.68 -12.01 13.48
C ILE A 148 -7.48 -13.14 14.51
N THR A 149 -7.45 -12.83 15.81
CA THR A 149 -7.29 -13.86 16.87
C THR A 149 -8.48 -14.81 16.87
N ARG A 150 -9.70 -14.30 16.71
CA ARG A 150 -10.91 -15.14 16.63
C ARG A 150 -10.88 -16.06 15.40
N ASP A 151 -10.49 -15.53 14.24
CA ASP A 151 -10.63 -16.23 12.96
C ASP A 151 -9.44 -17.16 12.65
N TRP A 152 -8.24 -16.86 13.16
CA TRP A 152 -7.00 -17.58 12.86
C TRP A 152 -6.44 -18.37 14.07
N GLY A 153 -6.99 -18.20 15.28
CA GLY A 153 -6.58 -18.94 16.47
C GLY A 153 -5.05 -18.95 16.68
N ALA A 154 -4.47 -20.12 16.71
CA ALA A 154 -3.03 -20.30 16.92
C ALA A 154 -2.13 -19.64 15.86
N GLN A 155 -2.66 -19.35 14.67
CA GLN A 155 -1.92 -18.68 13.59
C GLN A 155 -2.00 -17.15 13.66
N ALA A 156 -2.79 -16.58 14.57
CA ALA A 156 -3.04 -15.14 14.64
C ALA A 156 -1.77 -14.29 14.70
N ASN A 157 -0.81 -14.68 15.56
CA ASN A 157 0.45 -13.94 15.69
C ASN A 157 1.27 -13.95 14.39
N ALA A 158 1.28 -15.03 13.65
CA ALA A 158 1.96 -15.11 12.35
C ALA A 158 1.29 -14.22 11.30
N VAL A 159 -0.05 -14.16 11.29
CA VAL A 159 -0.83 -13.29 10.40
C VAL A 159 -0.58 -11.81 10.73
N LEU A 160 -0.62 -11.43 12.01
CA LEU A 160 -0.35 -10.07 12.47
C LEU A 160 1.10 -9.65 12.13
N ALA A 161 2.08 -10.51 12.38
CA ALA A 161 3.49 -10.25 12.03
C ALA A 161 3.68 -10.08 10.52
N ALA A 162 3.05 -10.94 9.71
CA ALA A 162 3.08 -10.82 8.25
C ALA A 162 2.48 -9.49 7.76
N GLY A 163 1.48 -8.96 8.45
CA GLY A 163 0.87 -7.65 8.16
C GLY A 163 1.85 -6.47 8.22
N ASN A 164 2.95 -6.59 8.99
CA ASN A 164 3.97 -5.56 9.13
C ASN A 164 5.12 -5.68 8.11
N GLN A 165 5.18 -6.77 7.36
CA GLN A 165 6.18 -6.94 6.31
C GLN A 165 5.82 -6.11 5.08
N GLN A 166 6.82 -5.74 4.30
CA GLN A 166 6.60 -5.16 2.98
C GLN A 166 5.86 -6.16 2.09
N GLY A 167 4.84 -5.69 1.36
CA GLY A 167 4.16 -6.53 0.39
C GLY A 167 5.10 -6.95 -0.75
N PRO A 168 5.06 -8.20 -1.21
CA PRO A 168 5.85 -8.63 -2.36
C PRO A 168 5.43 -7.87 -3.61
N MET A 169 6.39 -7.56 -4.48
CA MET A 169 6.07 -7.04 -5.80
C MET A 169 5.71 -8.20 -6.71
N THR A 170 4.43 -8.27 -7.07
CA THR A 170 3.92 -9.29 -7.98
C THR A 170 3.62 -8.67 -9.34
N LEU A 171 4.10 -9.32 -10.38
CA LEU A 171 3.85 -8.97 -11.75
C LEU A 171 2.86 -9.94 -12.37
N ARG A 172 2.05 -9.45 -13.29
CA ARG A 172 1.25 -10.26 -14.21
C ARG A 172 1.86 -10.16 -15.60
N VAL A 173 2.11 -11.30 -16.20
CA VAL A 173 2.58 -11.41 -17.59
C VAL A 173 1.37 -11.33 -18.51
N ASN A 174 1.46 -10.54 -19.58
CA ASN A 174 0.46 -10.52 -20.63
C ASN A 174 0.64 -11.75 -21.53
N ALA A 175 -0.16 -12.78 -21.30
CA ALA A 175 -0.07 -14.07 -21.99
C ALA A 175 -0.26 -13.96 -23.50
N ARG A 176 -0.87 -12.87 -24.01
CA ARG A 176 -0.98 -12.61 -25.45
C ARG A 176 0.33 -12.16 -26.10
N LYS A 177 1.29 -11.69 -25.30
CA LYS A 177 2.56 -11.10 -25.79
C LYS A 177 3.80 -11.88 -25.40
N LEU A 178 3.78 -12.59 -24.28
CA LEU A 178 4.95 -13.25 -23.73
C LEU A 178 4.53 -14.42 -22.83
N SER A 179 5.27 -15.52 -22.85
CA SER A 179 5.08 -16.59 -21.86
C SER A 179 5.69 -16.20 -20.52
N ARG A 180 5.17 -16.76 -19.41
CA ARG A 180 5.72 -16.51 -18.07
C ARG A 180 7.19 -16.92 -17.96
N ASP A 181 7.57 -18.03 -18.55
CA ASP A 181 8.95 -18.54 -18.46
C ASP A 181 9.92 -17.61 -19.21
N ALA A 182 9.55 -17.14 -20.40
CA ALA A 182 10.34 -16.14 -21.13
C ALA A 182 10.40 -14.79 -20.36
N ALA A 183 9.34 -14.42 -19.64
CA ALA A 183 9.37 -13.23 -18.78
C ALA A 183 10.35 -13.40 -17.59
N LEU A 184 10.36 -14.57 -16.96
CA LEU A 184 11.31 -14.89 -15.87
C LEU A 184 12.76 -14.81 -16.35
N GLU A 185 13.06 -15.38 -17.52
CA GLU A 185 14.41 -15.30 -18.13
C GLU A 185 14.82 -13.84 -18.41
N GLN A 186 13.94 -13.03 -19.01
CA GLN A 186 14.22 -11.63 -19.32
C GLN A 186 14.42 -10.79 -18.06
N LEU A 187 13.59 -11.01 -17.02
CA LEU A 187 13.71 -10.35 -15.74
C LEU A 187 15.02 -10.71 -15.03
N ALA A 188 15.39 -12.00 -15.01
CA ALA A 188 16.64 -12.46 -14.41
C ALA A 188 17.87 -11.90 -15.15
N ALA A 189 17.86 -11.90 -16.48
CA ALA A 189 18.93 -11.32 -17.29
C ALA A 189 19.10 -9.81 -17.07
N ALA A 190 18.00 -9.11 -16.73
CA ALA A 190 18.02 -7.68 -16.39
C ALA A 190 18.35 -7.39 -14.90
N GLY A 191 18.68 -8.42 -14.10
CA GLY A 191 19.02 -8.24 -12.70
C GLY A 191 17.82 -8.14 -11.75
N HIS A 192 16.62 -8.54 -12.22
CA HIS A 192 15.37 -8.54 -11.45
C HIS A 192 14.80 -9.96 -11.33
N PRO A 193 15.50 -10.92 -10.68
CA PRO A 193 15.03 -12.29 -10.59
C PRO A 193 13.71 -12.38 -9.81
N GLY A 194 12.97 -13.43 -10.11
CA GLY A 194 11.70 -13.71 -9.45
C GLY A 194 11.32 -15.17 -9.63
N ARG A 195 10.16 -15.53 -9.12
CA ARG A 195 9.62 -16.89 -9.19
C ARG A 195 8.17 -16.90 -9.62
N ALA A 196 7.77 -17.98 -10.25
CA ALA A 196 6.38 -18.26 -10.60
C ALA A 196 5.53 -18.42 -9.31
N VAL A 197 4.28 -17.97 -9.35
CA VAL A 197 3.31 -18.22 -8.29
C VAL A 197 2.55 -19.50 -8.62
N VAL A 198 2.55 -20.43 -7.67
CA VAL A 198 1.82 -21.69 -7.82
C VAL A 198 0.32 -21.43 -7.94
N GLY A 199 -0.34 -22.06 -8.89
CA GLY A 199 -1.78 -21.92 -9.13
C GLY A 199 -2.20 -20.66 -9.90
N LEU A 200 -1.25 -19.80 -10.28
CA LEU A 200 -1.50 -18.62 -11.11
C LEU A 200 -0.58 -18.65 -12.34
N PRO A 201 -1.11 -18.87 -13.56
CA PRO A 201 -0.30 -19.13 -14.75
C PRO A 201 0.55 -17.94 -15.18
N ASP A 202 0.07 -16.71 -14.95
CA ASP A 202 0.68 -15.49 -15.44
C ASP A 202 1.40 -14.68 -14.34
N ALA A 203 1.43 -15.19 -13.10
CA ALA A 203 1.97 -14.46 -11.97
C ALA A 203 3.45 -14.76 -11.70
N ILE A 204 4.23 -13.67 -11.49
CA ILE A 204 5.62 -13.70 -11.06
C ILE A 204 5.74 -12.84 -9.81
N VAL A 205 6.37 -13.36 -8.74
CA VAL A 205 6.81 -12.56 -7.59
C VAL A 205 8.29 -12.25 -7.76
N LEU A 206 8.65 -10.96 -7.76
CA LEU A 206 10.05 -10.55 -7.76
C LEU A 206 10.68 -10.83 -6.40
N ASP A 207 11.95 -11.22 -6.40
CA ASP A 207 12.72 -11.45 -5.16
C ASP A 207 12.97 -10.13 -4.43
N GLN A 208 13.14 -9.03 -5.18
CA GLN A 208 13.24 -7.67 -4.67
C GLN A 208 12.30 -6.74 -5.46
N PRO A 209 11.61 -5.80 -4.80
CA PRO A 209 10.85 -4.77 -5.51
C PRO A 209 11.76 -3.93 -6.39
N ALA A 210 11.26 -3.54 -7.57
CA ALA A 210 11.95 -2.70 -8.53
C ALA A 210 11.05 -1.57 -9.03
N ASP A 211 11.67 -0.51 -9.55
CA ASP A 211 10.93 0.52 -10.29
C ASP A 211 10.40 -0.11 -11.60
N VAL A 212 9.11 0.05 -11.86
CA VAL A 212 8.49 -0.50 -13.08
C VAL A 212 9.14 0.01 -14.36
N ARG A 213 9.75 1.19 -14.33
CA ARG A 213 10.41 1.83 -15.49
C ARG A 213 11.67 1.11 -15.94
N VAL A 214 12.31 0.32 -15.05
CA VAL A 214 13.50 -0.48 -15.40
C VAL A 214 13.16 -1.92 -15.74
N LEU A 215 11.91 -2.35 -15.56
CA LEU A 215 11.50 -3.71 -15.86
C LEU A 215 11.35 -3.92 -17.39
N PRO A 216 12.04 -4.92 -17.98
CA PRO A 216 11.97 -5.19 -19.41
C PRO A 216 10.53 -5.55 -19.81
N GLY A 217 10.04 -4.91 -20.86
CA GLY A 217 8.71 -5.17 -21.41
C GLY A 217 7.54 -4.51 -20.66
N PHE A 218 7.78 -3.71 -19.62
CA PHE A 218 6.69 -3.02 -18.90
C PHE A 218 6.03 -1.95 -19.80
N ASN A 219 6.82 -1.10 -20.44
CA ASN A 219 6.30 -0.05 -21.32
C ASN A 219 5.61 -0.61 -22.56
N GLU A 220 6.07 -1.75 -23.08
CA GLU A 220 5.50 -2.47 -24.22
C GLU A 220 4.23 -3.26 -23.85
N GLY A 221 3.81 -3.18 -22.60
CA GLY A 221 2.61 -3.86 -22.10
C GLY A 221 2.75 -5.38 -22.04
N ARG A 222 3.97 -5.90 -21.85
CA ARG A 222 4.22 -7.33 -21.61
C ARG A 222 4.03 -7.70 -20.16
N LEU A 223 4.19 -6.70 -19.25
CA LEU A 223 4.09 -6.85 -17.81
C LEU A 223 3.14 -5.81 -17.22
N SER A 224 2.47 -6.18 -16.14
CA SER A 224 1.68 -5.30 -15.29
C SER A 224 1.96 -5.59 -13.82
N VAL A 225 1.89 -4.59 -12.94
CA VAL A 225 1.94 -4.82 -11.49
C VAL A 225 0.53 -5.16 -11.02
N GLN A 226 0.36 -6.36 -10.47
CA GLN A 226 -0.91 -6.78 -9.89
C GLN A 226 -0.66 -7.83 -8.81
N ASP A 227 -1.33 -7.68 -7.67
CA ASP A 227 -1.27 -8.64 -6.59
C ASP A 227 -1.74 -10.04 -7.02
N ALA A 228 -1.10 -11.09 -6.49
CA ALA A 228 -1.44 -12.46 -6.83
C ALA A 228 -2.91 -12.79 -6.49
N SER A 229 -3.42 -12.32 -5.35
CA SER A 229 -4.83 -12.52 -4.98
C SER A 229 -5.80 -11.82 -5.92
N ALA A 230 -5.41 -10.66 -6.47
CA ALA A 230 -6.22 -9.96 -7.47
C ALA A 230 -6.19 -10.68 -8.84
N GLN A 231 -5.10 -11.38 -9.17
CA GLN A 231 -5.04 -12.23 -10.37
C GLN A 231 -5.94 -13.46 -10.23
N LEU A 232 -5.99 -14.08 -9.05
CA LEU A 232 -6.87 -15.23 -8.78
C LEU A 232 -8.34 -14.93 -9.07
N ALA A 233 -8.80 -13.71 -8.85
CA ALA A 233 -10.19 -13.33 -9.13
C ALA A 233 -10.58 -13.52 -10.60
N VAL A 234 -9.65 -13.33 -11.55
CA VAL A 234 -9.90 -13.53 -12.98
C VAL A 234 -9.84 -15.01 -13.35
N GLU A 235 -8.96 -15.79 -12.74
CA GLU A 235 -8.91 -17.24 -12.95
C GLU A 235 -10.24 -17.91 -12.54
N LEU A 236 -10.84 -17.43 -11.43
CA LEU A 236 -12.11 -17.95 -10.93
C LEU A 236 -13.32 -17.62 -11.83
N LEU A 237 -13.19 -16.69 -12.77
CA LEU A 237 -14.24 -16.40 -13.75
C LEU A 237 -14.39 -17.49 -14.83
N ASP A 238 -13.39 -18.35 -14.98
CA ASP A 238 -13.39 -19.43 -15.97
C ASP A 238 -13.79 -18.92 -17.37
N LEU A 239 -12.99 -17.99 -17.88
CA LEU A 239 -13.29 -17.27 -19.12
C LEU A 239 -13.04 -18.14 -20.36
N ALA A 240 -13.99 -18.11 -21.28
CA ALA A 240 -13.88 -18.75 -22.61
C ALA A 240 -14.03 -17.71 -23.73
N PRO A 241 -13.43 -17.97 -24.91
CA PRO A 241 -13.58 -17.09 -26.07
C PRO A 241 -15.05 -16.82 -26.43
N GLY A 242 -15.34 -15.57 -26.81
CA GLY A 242 -16.69 -15.12 -27.17
C GLY A 242 -17.57 -14.69 -26.01
N MET A 243 -17.15 -14.90 -24.76
CA MET A 243 -17.93 -14.45 -23.59
C MET A 243 -18.05 -12.92 -23.51
N ARG A 244 -19.20 -12.45 -23.05
CA ARG A 244 -19.45 -11.06 -22.64
C ARG A 244 -19.35 -10.95 -21.14
N VAL A 245 -18.43 -10.10 -20.64
CA VAL A 245 -18.07 -10.00 -19.22
C VAL A 245 -18.31 -8.58 -18.70
N LEU A 246 -18.91 -8.47 -17.51
CA LEU A 246 -19.04 -7.20 -16.80
C LEU A 246 -17.97 -7.07 -15.72
N ASP A 247 -17.25 -5.92 -15.71
CA ASP A 247 -16.43 -5.45 -14.58
C ASP A 247 -17.14 -4.26 -13.92
N ALA A 248 -17.85 -4.52 -12.83
CA ALA A 248 -18.82 -3.57 -12.25
C ALA A 248 -18.20 -2.47 -11.38
N CYS A 249 -16.91 -2.57 -11.00
CA CYS A 249 -16.14 -1.55 -10.27
C CYS A 249 -14.70 -1.59 -10.79
N SER A 250 -14.53 -1.18 -12.06
CA SER A 250 -13.37 -1.56 -12.87
C SER A 250 -12.05 -0.86 -12.52
N ALA A 251 -12.12 0.37 -11.99
CA ALA A 251 -10.91 1.16 -11.82
C ALA A 251 -10.02 0.67 -10.66
N PRO A 252 -8.70 0.63 -10.90
CA PRO A 252 -7.92 1.26 -11.97
C PRO A 252 -7.72 0.42 -13.25
N GLY A 253 -8.45 -0.68 -13.47
CA GLY A 253 -8.43 -1.45 -14.70
C GLY A 253 -7.55 -2.69 -14.71
N GLY A 254 -6.95 -3.05 -13.57
CA GLY A 254 -6.07 -4.22 -13.48
C GLY A 254 -6.78 -5.53 -13.79
N LYS A 255 -8.00 -5.72 -13.29
CA LYS A 255 -8.81 -6.93 -13.55
C LYS A 255 -9.44 -6.90 -14.94
N THR A 256 -9.93 -5.74 -15.39
CA THR A 256 -10.39 -5.51 -16.77
C THR A 256 -9.33 -5.95 -17.81
N ALA A 257 -8.10 -5.44 -17.65
CA ALA A 257 -6.99 -5.78 -18.53
C ALA A 257 -6.66 -7.29 -18.46
N HIS A 258 -6.64 -7.87 -17.27
CA HIS A 258 -6.34 -9.28 -17.07
C HIS A 258 -7.37 -10.19 -17.78
N MET A 259 -8.65 -9.88 -17.68
CA MET A 259 -9.69 -10.63 -18.42
C MET A 259 -9.44 -10.62 -19.91
N LEU A 260 -9.11 -9.45 -20.49
CA LEU A 260 -8.79 -9.29 -21.91
C LEU A 260 -7.49 -9.97 -22.32
N GLU A 261 -6.49 -10.03 -21.44
CA GLU A 261 -5.24 -10.77 -21.69
C GLU A 261 -5.45 -12.28 -21.65
N ARG A 262 -6.35 -12.75 -20.80
CA ARG A 262 -6.56 -14.17 -20.51
C ARG A 262 -7.37 -14.91 -21.56
N ALA A 263 -8.38 -14.25 -22.15
CA ALA A 263 -9.24 -14.85 -23.16
C ALA A 263 -9.74 -13.80 -24.16
N ASP A 264 -10.21 -14.26 -25.31
CA ASP A 264 -10.84 -13.40 -26.32
C ASP A 264 -12.30 -13.14 -25.92
N VAL A 265 -12.49 -12.15 -25.06
CA VAL A 265 -13.78 -11.77 -24.46
C VAL A 265 -14.11 -10.30 -24.75
N THR A 266 -15.39 -9.98 -24.74
CA THR A 266 -15.87 -8.59 -24.72
C THR A 266 -16.09 -8.15 -23.30
N VAL A 267 -15.42 -7.08 -22.85
CA VAL A 267 -15.57 -6.55 -21.48
C VAL A 267 -16.27 -5.21 -21.50
N VAL A 268 -17.34 -5.11 -20.69
CA VAL A 268 -17.98 -3.85 -20.30
C VAL A 268 -17.46 -3.50 -18.92
N ALA A 269 -16.78 -2.37 -18.79
CA ALA A 269 -16.13 -1.91 -17.56
C ALA A 269 -16.79 -0.64 -17.05
N ILE A 270 -17.36 -0.69 -15.83
CA ILE A 270 -18.09 0.42 -15.21
C ILE A 270 -17.30 0.97 -14.04
N ASP A 271 -17.24 2.29 -13.92
CA ASP A 271 -16.82 2.97 -12.69
C ASP A 271 -17.62 4.27 -12.51
N LEU A 272 -17.81 4.67 -11.25
CA LEU A 272 -18.57 5.87 -10.89
C LEU A 272 -17.76 7.16 -11.04
N ASP A 273 -16.43 7.06 -11.01
CA ASP A 273 -15.51 8.20 -11.00
C ASP A 273 -14.83 8.36 -12.37
N PRO A 274 -15.03 9.52 -13.05
CA PRO A 274 -14.46 9.75 -14.37
C PRO A 274 -12.92 9.79 -14.37
N ALA A 275 -12.29 10.29 -13.31
CA ALA A 275 -10.82 10.33 -13.21
C ALA A 275 -10.25 8.92 -13.05
N ARG A 276 -10.95 8.07 -12.28
CA ARG A 276 -10.58 6.66 -12.13
C ARG A 276 -10.79 5.88 -13.43
N LEU A 277 -11.89 6.10 -14.13
CA LEU A 277 -12.17 5.49 -15.44
C LEU A 277 -11.12 5.90 -16.50
N GLY A 278 -10.62 7.15 -16.43
CA GLY A 278 -9.49 7.61 -17.24
C GLY A 278 -8.22 6.79 -17.02
N LYS A 279 -7.97 6.30 -15.79
CA LYS A 279 -6.83 5.40 -15.50
C LYS A 279 -7.01 4.04 -16.17
N VAL A 280 -8.23 3.50 -16.20
CA VAL A 280 -8.57 2.26 -16.93
C VAL A 280 -8.22 2.42 -18.41
N GLN A 281 -8.71 3.49 -19.03
CA GLN A 281 -8.45 3.76 -20.45
C GLN A 281 -6.95 3.88 -20.75
N HIS A 282 -6.21 4.61 -19.89
CA HIS A 282 -4.75 4.76 -20.05
C HIS A 282 -4.02 3.41 -19.93
N GLY A 283 -4.39 2.58 -18.95
CA GLY A 283 -3.83 1.25 -18.75
C GLY A 283 -4.09 0.34 -19.95
N LEU A 284 -5.32 0.29 -20.47
CA LEU A 284 -5.68 -0.51 -21.63
C LEU A 284 -4.90 -0.08 -22.87
N ARG A 285 -4.73 1.23 -23.12
CA ARG A 285 -3.91 1.74 -24.24
C ARG A 285 -2.46 1.25 -24.17
N ARG A 286 -1.81 1.30 -23.00
CA ARG A 286 -0.43 0.79 -22.81
C ARG A 286 -0.34 -0.69 -23.17
N LEU A 287 -1.37 -1.48 -22.84
CA LEU A 287 -1.42 -2.91 -23.07
C LEU A 287 -1.83 -3.27 -24.51
N GLY A 288 -2.36 -2.32 -25.28
CA GLY A 288 -2.92 -2.55 -26.62
C GLY A 288 -4.26 -3.29 -26.55
N LEU A 289 -5.04 -3.07 -25.50
CA LEU A 289 -6.33 -3.70 -25.24
C LEU A 289 -7.47 -2.69 -25.35
N ASN A 290 -8.69 -3.19 -25.57
CA ASN A 290 -9.90 -2.38 -25.67
C ASN A 290 -11.03 -3.00 -24.86
N ALA A 291 -11.83 -2.15 -24.20
CA ALA A 291 -13.06 -2.49 -23.51
C ALA A 291 -14.08 -1.39 -23.70
N GLU A 292 -15.35 -1.69 -23.54
CA GLU A 292 -16.40 -0.70 -23.43
C GLU A 292 -16.34 -0.08 -22.04
N LEU A 293 -16.12 1.24 -21.95
CA LEU A 293 -15.98 1.97 -20.69
C LEU A 293 -17.23 2.80 -20.43
N LEU A 294 -17.91 2.57 -19.32
CA LEU A 294 -19.15 3.24 -18.95
C LEU A 294 -19.00 4.01 -17.63
N LEU A 295 -19.24 5.30 -17.68
CA LEU A 295 -19.32 6.14 -16.49
C LEU A 295 -20.73 6.03 -15.90
N SER A 296 -20.91 5.17 -14.91
CA SER A 296 -22.22 4.94 -14.29
C SER A 296 -22.08 4.35 -12.91
N ASP A 297 -23.14 4.44 -12.11
CA ASP A 297 -23.32 3.62 -10.92
C ASP A 297 -23.73 2.21 -11.36
N ALA A 298 -22.92 1.21 -11.00
CA ALA A 298 -23.19 -0.18 -11.34
C ALA A 298 -24.54 -0.67 -10.75
N ALA A 299 -25.01 -0.08 -9.66
CA ALA A 299 -26.31 -0.40 -9.06
C ALA A 299 -27.50 0.17 -9.85
N ASP A 300 -27.31 1.21 -10.65
CA ASP A 300 -28.36 1.80 -11.49
C ASP A 300 -28.41 1.12 -12.86
N VAL A 301 -28.76 -0.17 -12.84
CA VAL A 301 -28.77 -1.06 -14.01
C VAL A 301 -29.55 -0.49 -15.20
N ARG A 302 -30.61 0.29 -14.94
CA ARG A 302 -31.45 0.88 -16.01
C ARG A 302 -30.73 1.92 -16.85
N ARG A 303 -29.63 2.46 -16.34
CA ARG A 303 -28.85 3.53 -17.02
C ARG A 303 -27.82 3.01 -18.02
N TRP A 304 -27.32 1.80 -17.78
CA TRP A 304 -26.17 1.31 -18.54
C TRP A 304 -26.37 -0.06 -19.20
N TRP A 305 -27.31 -0.88 -18.72
CA TRP A 305 -27.53 -2.19 -19.31
C TRP A 305 -28.44 -2.12 -20.53
N ASP A 306 -27.97 -2.67 -21.65
CA ASP A 306 -28.63 -2.71 -22.93
C ASP A 306 -29.65 -3.89 -23.09
N GLY A 307 -29.83 -4.70 -22.05
CA GLY A 307 -30.69 -5.89 -22.06
C GLY A 307 -29.97 -7.16 -22.52
N THR A 308 -28.74 -7.06 -23.04
CA THR A 308 -27.95 -8.23 -23.44
C THR A 308 -27.33 -8.90 -22.22
N PRO A 309 -27.54 -10.21 -21.98
CA PRO A 309 -26.97 -10.90 -20.82
C PRO A 309 -25.45 -10.92 -20.83
N PHE A 310 -24.86 -10.97 -19.63
CA PHE A 310 -23.44 -11.23 -19.41
C PHE A 310 -23.24 -12.71 -19.04
N ASP A 311 -22.20 -13.32 -19.59
CA ASP A 311 -21.80 -14.70 -19.26
C ASP A 311 -21.11 -14.75 -17.89
N ARG A 312 -20.36 -13.69 -17.54
CA ARG A 312 -19.66 -13.54 -16.26
C ARG A 312 -19.77 -12.10 -15.76
N ILE A 313 -19.82 -11.97 -14.45
CA ILE A 313 -19.84 -10.65 -13.77
C ILE A 313 -18.79 -10.65 -12.67
N LEU A 314 -17.88 -9.68 -12.73
CA LEU A 314 -16.93 -9.39 -11.66
C LEU A 314 -17.39 -8.16 -10.90
N ILE A 315 -17.50 -8.28 -9.57
CA ILE A 315 -17.81 -7.16 -8.67
C ILE A 315 -16.66 -7.00 -7.68
N ASP A 316 -15.74 -6.08 -7.98
CA ASP A 316 -14.65 -5.69 -7.09
C ASP A 316 -15.03 -4.40 -6.35
N ALA A 317 -16.06 -4.50 -5.53
CA ALA A 317 -16.65 -3.36 -4.85
C ALA A 317 -15.69 -2.69 -3.85
N PRO A 318 -15.81 -1.36 -3.63
CA PRO A 318 -15.07 -0.67 -2.58
C PRO A 318 -15.24 -1.33 -1.22
N CYS A 319 -14.15 -1.61 -0.54
CA CYS A 319 -14.13 -2.27 0.76
C CYS A 319 -13.25 -1.51 1.78
N SER A 320 -13.09 -2.08 2.99
CA SER A 320 -12.23 -1.52 4.04
C SER A 320 -10.74 -1.48 3.69
N GLY A 321 -10.30 -2.22 2.67
CA GLY A 321 -8.90 -2.30 2.27
C GLY A 321 -8.00 -3.08 3.26
N THR A 322 -8.57 -3.86 4.19
CA THR A 322 -7.77 -4.61 5.18
C THR A 322 -6.86 -5.65 4.55
N GLY A 323 -7.22 -6.18 3.38
CA GLY A 323 -6.37 -7.11 2.63
C GLY A 323 -5.08 -6.49 2.04
N VAL A 324 -4.99 -5.16 1.97
CA VAL A 324 -3.83 -4.47 1.38
C VAL A 324 -2.94 -3.75 2.40
N ILE A 325 -3.09 -4.01 3.71
CA ILE A 325 -2.34 -3.34 4.79
C ILE A 325 -0.81 -3.45 4.67
N ARG A 326 -0.30 -4.43 3.98
CA ARG A 326 1.15 -4.55 3.68
C ARG A 326 1.64 -3.47 2.73
N ARG A 327 0.77 -2.98 1.83
CA ARG A 327 1.05 -1.91 0.84
C ARG A 327 0.52 -0.56 1.30
N HIS A 328 -0.63 -0.56 1.97
CA HIS A 328 -1.33 0.62 2.49
C HIS A 328 -1.52 0.48 4.00
N PRO A 329 -0.43 0.60 4.79
CA PRO A 329 -0.47 0.36 6.23
C PRO A 329 -1.41 1.32 6.98
N GLU A 330 -1.69 2.50 6.43
CA GLU A 330 -2.63 3.46 7.00
C GLU A 330 -4.07 2.94 7.02
N THR A 331 -4.44 2.01 6.15
CA THR A 331 -5.82 1.50 6.06
C THR A 331 -6.25 0.82 7.35
N ARG A 332 -5.33 0.19 8.08
CA ARG A 332 -5.63 -0.43 9.38
C ARG A 332 -6.15 0.57 10.43
N TRP A 333 -5.74 1.83 10.33
CA TRP A 333 -6.15 2.90 11.25
C TRP A 333 -7.40 3.65 10.79
N ARG A 334 -7.74 3.55 9.51
CA ARG A 334 -8.94 4.17 8.91
C ARG A 334 -10.16 3.25 8.94
N ALA A 335 -9.98 1.95 8.91
CA ALA A 335 -11.02 0.93 8.90
C ALA A 335 -11.57 0.67 10.32
N GLY A 336 -12.07 1.70 10.99
CA GLY A 336 -12.94 1.49 12.15
C GLY A 336 -14.33 1.04 11.72
N VAL A 337 -15.11 0.47 12.64
CA VAL A 337 -16.46 -0.08 12.42
C VAL A 337 -17.41 0.87 11.65
N CYS A 338 -17.21 2.19 11.74
CA CYS A 338 -17.97 3.19 10.98
C CYS A 338 -17.69 3.16 9.46
N HIS A 339 -16.53 2.68 9.01
CA HIS A 339 -16.22 2.62 7.56
C HIS A 339 -16.89 1.42 6.88
N LEU A 340 -17.01 0.30 7.58
CA LEU A 340 -17.77 -0.86 7.08
C LEU A 340 -19.26 -0.52 6.91
N LEU A 341 -19.81 0.26 7.82
CA LEU A 341 -21.20 0.74 7.73
C LEU A 341 -21.38 1.85 6.68
N GLY A 342 -20.37 2.67 6.44
CA GLY A 342 -20.39 3.72 5.42
C GLY A 342 -20.22 3.19 4.00
N ALA A 343 -19.39 2.16 3.78
CA ALA A 343 -19.29 1.45 2.50
C ALA A 343 -20.57 0.69 2.18
N ALA A 344 -21.16 0.01 3.17
CA ALA A 344 -22.46 -0.66 3.02
C ALA A 344 -23.62 0.31 2.72
N ARG A 345 -23.53 1.59 3.15
CA ARG A 345 -24.56 2.61 2.84
C ARG A 345 -24.34 3.29 1.48
N ARG A 346 -23.13 3.29 0.91
CA ARG A 346 -22.86 3.79 -0.45
C ARG A 346 -23.07 2.72 -1.54
N GLY A 347 -23.24 1.48 -1.16
CA GLY A 347 -23.55 0.34 -2.04
C GLY A 347 -25.04 -0.05 -2.05
N ARG A 348 -25.96 0.87 -1.64
CA ARG A 348 -27.41 0.68 -1.78
C ARG A 348 -27.98 1.63 -2.82
#